data_cb6c84cf9c5686ad3444d3d552feee85
#
_entry.id   cb6c84cf9c5686ad3444d3d552feee85
#
_cell.length_a   1.000
_cell.length_b   1.000
_cell.length_c   1.000
_cell.angle_alpha   90.00
_cell.angle_beta   90.00
_cell.angle_gamma   90.00
#
_symmetry.space_group_name_H-M   'P 1'
#
loop_
_entity.id
_entity.type
_entity.pdbx_description
1 polymer ?
#
loop_
_entity_poly.entity_id
_entity_poly.type
_entity_poly.pdbx_seq_one_letter_code
_entity_poly.pdbx_strand_id
1 'polypeptide(L)'
;PDSMDAETTRERFHGMMKYTDKMIGNVIRVLEEEGLRDDTIIWLIGDNGTHEDVTTRMGDRLVRGGKGLTTDNGTHVPFILSWPQGIHLGQTVDSLVEVLDVFPTLASLLNNHIPPALDGKDLMPVISGDKKEVRDAIFMHYAPRWTGGSFPLMHARFVFNKEYKLYGDGRFFRIA
;
A
#
# COMPACT_ATOMS: atom_id res chain seq x y z
N PRO A 1 16.46 16.81 5.91
CA PRO A 1 15.11 17.30 5.65
C PRO A 1 15.02 18.78 5.93
N ASP A 2 14.29 19.50 5.06
CA ASP A 2 14.16 20.96 5.10
C ASP A 2 13.32 21.50 6.31
N SER A 3 13.07 20.66 7.32
CA SER A 3 12.23 20.97 8.49
C SER A 3 12.90 20.61 9.82
N MET A 4 14.17 20.98 9.99
CA MET A 4 14.87 20.75 11.26
C MET A 4 14.29 21.58 12.43
N ASP A 5 13.48 22.60 12.12
CA ASP A 5 12.83 23.49 13.10
C ASP A 5 11.40 23.04 13.45
N ALA A 6 10.99 21.83 13.06
CA ALA A 6 9.63 21.33 13.34
C ALA A 6 9.47 21.04 14.84
N GLU A 7 8.51 21.71 15.48
CA GLU A 7 8.25 21.60 16.92
C GLU A 7 7.41 20.37 17.28
N THR A 8 6.49 19.97 16.38
CA THR A 8 5.54 18.89 16.63
C THR A 8 5.82 17.62 15.81
N THR A 9 5.37 16.47 16.30
CA THR A 9 5.43 15.19 15.55
C THR A 9 4.74 15.29 14.20
N ARG A 10 3.63 16.03 14.11
CA ARG A 10 2.89 16.25 12.85
C ARG A 10 3.71 17.06 11.85
N GLU A 11 4.40 18.12 12.28
CA GLU A 11 5.23 18.92 11.38
C GLU A 11 6.43 18.14 10.89
N ARG A 12 7.07 17.34 11.75
CA ARG A 12 8.17 16.45 11.37
C ARG A 12 7.70 15.42 10.33
N PHE A 13 6.54 14.80 10.55
CA PHE A 13 5.96 13.87 9.59
C PHE A 13 5.67 14.54 8.25
N HIS A 14 5.07 15.75 8.25
CA HIS A 14 4.81 16.53 7.05
C HIS A 14 6.11 16.89 6.30
N GLY A 15 7.15 17.28 7.02
CA GLY A 15 8.48 17.54 6.46
C GLY A 15 9.09 16.28 5.82
N MET A 16 8.97 15.13 6.47
CA MET A 16 9.40 13.82 5.90
C MET A 16 8.64 13.48 4.63
N MET A 17 7.31 13.67 4.60
CA MET A 17 6.50 13.40 3.41
C MET A 17 6.89 14.30 2.24
N LYS A 18 7.10 15.61 2.46
CA LYS A 18 7.61 16.53 1.44
C LYS A 18 8.98 16.12 0.91
N TYR A 19 9.86 15.68 1.80
CA TYR A 19 11.18 15.20 1.40
C TYR A 19 11.09 13.91 0.57
N THR A 20 10.24 12.98 0.97
CA THR A 20 10.00 11.74 0.20
C THR A 20 9.47 12.06 -1.20
N ASP A 21 8.49 12.96 -1.31
CA ASP A 21 7.95 13.42 -2.59
C ASP A 21 9.03 14.04 -3.49
N LYS A 22 9.89 14.91 -2.91
CA LYS A 22 11.05 15.48 -3.61
C LYS A 22 12.01 14.39 -4.12
N MET A 23 12.27 13.35 -3.31
CA MET A 23 13.16 12.24 -3.72
C MET A 23 12.56 11.42 -4.86
N ILE A 24 11.25 11.15 -4.81
CA ILE A 24 10.53 10.50 -5.90
C ILE A 24 10.61 11.34 -7.17
N GLY A 25 10.35 12.65 -7.06
CA GLY A 25 10.48 13.59 -8.18
C GLY A 25 11.89 13.61 -8.80
N ASN A 26 12.94 13.50 -7.97
CA ASN A 26 14.31 13.40 -8.47
C ASN A 26 14.55 12.11 -9.27
N VAL A 27 14.02 10.98 -8.82
CA VAL A 27 14.12 9.70 -9.56
C VAL A 27 13.41 9.82 -10.91
N ILE A 28 12.19 10.36 -10.93
CA ILE A 28 11.42 10.55 -12.15
C ILE A 28 12.20 11.46 -13.13
N ARG A 29 12.72 12.59 -12.65
CA ARG A 29 13.50 13.52 -13.47
C ARG A 29 14.73 12.86 -14.10
N VAL A 30 15.47 12.05 -13.36
CA VAL A 30 16.63 11.32 -13.91
C VAL A 30 16.19 10.35 -15.01
N LEU A 31 15.09 9.63 -14.80
CA LEU A 31 14.54 8.73 -15.82
C LEU A 31 14.10 9.48 -17.10
N GLU A 32 13.56 10.67 -16.94
CA GLU A 32 13.20 11.56 -18.07
C GLU A 32 14.44 12.07 -18.82
N GLU A 33 15.46 12.54 -18.08
CA GLU A 33 16.74 13.02 -18.64
C GLU A 33 17.48 11.93 -19.42
N GLU A 34 17.41 10.68 -18.95
CA GLU A 34 18.01 9.51 -19.59
C GLU A 34 17.13 8.89 -20.69
N GLY A 35 15.92 9.39 -20.90
CA GLY A 35 14.98 8.84 -21.89
C GLY A 35 14.42 7.47 -21.53
N LEU A 36 14.44 7.09 -20.25
CA LEU A 36 14.01 5.77 -19.74
C LEU A 36 12.61 5.80 -19.12
N ARG A 37 12.01 6.98 -18.95
CA ARG A 37 10.77 7.14 -18.18
C ARG A 37 9.60 6.32 -18.72
N ASP A 38 9.45 6.29 -20.02
CA ASP A 38 8.32 5.63 -20.68
C ASP A 38 8.38 4.11 -20.55
N ASP A 39 9.59 3.55 -20.57
CA ASP A 39 9.84 2.10 -20.45
C ASP A 39 10.05 1.64 -19.00
N THR A 40 9.92 2.55 -18.02
CA THR A 40 10.14 2.22 -16.60
C THR A 40 8.83 2.17 -15.82
N ILE A 41 8.60 1.04 -15.15
CA ILE A 41 7.52 0.87 -14.18
C ILE A 41 7.99 1.41 -12.83
N ILE A 42 7.24 2.35 -12.27
CA ILE A 42 7.46 2.86 -10.91
C ILE A 42 6.29 2.41 -10.04
N TRP A 43 6.62 1.71 -8.94
CA TRP A 43 5.67 1.32 -7.91
C TRP A 43 5.99 2.07 -6.62
N LEU A 44 5.03 2.84 -6.12
CA LEU A 44 5.09 3.47 -4.81
C LEU A 44 4.11 2.75 -3.89
N ILE A 45 4.65 2.07 -2.90
CA ILE A 45 3.86 1.25 -1.96
C ILE A 45 4.25 1.65 -0.54
N GLY A 46 3.25 1.90 0.32
CA GLY A 46 3.48 2.01 1.75
C GLY A 46 3.70 0.63 2.37
N ASP A 47 4.60 0.53 3.33
CA ASP A 47 4.88 -0.72 4.05
C ASP A 47 3.84 -1.00 5.15
N ASN A 48 3.32 0.05 5.77
CA ASN A 48 2.33 0.00 6.85
C ASN A 48 1.71 1.39 7.07
N GLY A 49 0.72 1.47 7.94
CA GLY A 49 0.08 2.72 8.33
C GLY A 49 1.03 3.68 9.05
N THR A 50 0.64 4.95 9.13
CA THR A 50 1.36 6.02 9.82
C THR A 50 1.39 5.77 11.33
N HIS A 51 2.44 6.27 12.02
CA HIS A 51 2.57 6.19 13.47
C HIS A 51 1.38 6.83 14.19
N GLU A 52 0.96 6.26 15.32
CA GLU A 52 -0.25 6.66 16.06
C GLU A 52 -0.24 8.08 16.60
N ASP A 53 0.94 8.69 16.78
CA ASP A 53 1.08 10.09 17.22
C ASP A 53 0.72 11.10 16.12
N VAL A 54 0.56 10.64 14.89
CA VAL A 54 0.20 11.48 13.75
C VAL A 54 -1.29 11.37 13.49
N THR A 55 -1.99 12.50 13.55
CA THR A 55 -3.39 12.62 13.14
C THR A 55 -3.47 13.52 11.93
N THR A 56 -4.09 13.03 10.87
CA THR A 56 -4.22 13.73 9.58
C THR A 56 -5.70 13.96 9.26
N ARG A 57 -6.00 15.05 8.56
CA ARG A 57 -7.34 15.30 8.02
C ARG A 57 -7.47 14.62 6.66
N MET A 58 -8.51 13.80 6.51
CA MET A 58 -8.94 13.19 5.24
C MET A 58 -10.38 13.63 4.94
N GLY A 59 -10.55 14.58 4.04
CA GLY A 59 -11.82 15.26 3.85
C GLY A 59 -12.28 15.91 5.16
N ASP A 60 -13.49 15.56 5.64
CA ASP A 60 -14.06 16.09 6.88
C ASP A 60 -13.71 15.27 8.13
N ARG A 61 -12.99 14.17 7.99
CA ARG A 61 -12.64 13.29 9.11
C ARG A 61 -11.18 13.52 9.56
N LEU A 62 -10.95 13.38 10.86
CA LEU A 62 -9.62 13.24 11.44
C LEU A 62 -9.29 11.75 11.53
N VAL A 63 -8.19 11.34 10.92
CA VAL A 63 -7.71 9.95 10.92
C VAL A 63 -6.40 9.90 11.71
N ARG A 64 -6.42 9.16 12.80
CA ARG A 64 -5.23 8.86 13.59
C ARG A 64 -4.43 7.75 12.89
N GLY A 65 -3.11 7.82 12.95
CA GLY A 65 -2.24 6.75 12.46
C GLY A 65 -2.51 5.42 13.18
N GLY A 66 -2.24 4.33 12.47
CA GLY A 66 -2.55 2.97 12.94
C GLY A 66 -1.43 1.96 12.71
N LYS A 67 -0.17 2.43 12.60
CA LYS A 67 0.97 1.52 12.46
C LYS A 67 0.95 0.44 13.54
N GLY A 68 1.01 -0.82 13.12
CA GLY A 68 0.94 -1.98 14.03
C GLY A 68 -0.48 -2.43 14.39
N LEU A 69 -1.51 -1.73 13.91
CA LEU A 69 -2.90 -2.17 14.08
C LEU A 69 -3.38 -2.99 12.89
N THR A 70 -4.41 -3.79 13.12
CA THR A 70 -5.07 -4.58 12.08
C THR A 70 -6.28 -3.88 11.46
N THR A 71 -6.51 -2.62 11.81
CA THR A 71 -7.54 -1.74 11.23
C THR A 71 -7.03 -1.09 9.94
N ASP A 72 -7.90 -0.47 9.16
CA ASP A 72 -7.55 0.09 7.84
C ASP A 72 -6.47 1.17 7.92
N ASN A 73 -6.47 2.00 8.97
CA ASN A 73 -5.39 2.97 9.19
C ASN A 73 -4.01 2.33 9.48
N GLY A 74 -3.95 1.02 9.71
CA GLY A 74 -2.70 0.25 9.83
C GLY A 74 -2.35 -0.57 8.60
N THR A 75 -3.34 -0.97 7.82
CA THR A 75 -3.18 -1.95 6.72
C THR A 75 -3.50 -1.40 5.33
N HIS A 76 -4.32 -0.35 5.21
CA HIS A 76 -4.63 0.29 3.95
C HIS A 76 -3.60 1.39 3.66
N VAL A 77 -2.71 1.12 2.75
CA VAL A 77 -1.53 1.95 2.42
C VAL A 77 -1.60 2.47 0.98
N PRO A 78 -0.86 3.52 0.63
CA PRO A 78 -0.71 3.93 -0.76
C PRO A 78 -0.19 2.77 -1.61
N PHE A 79 -0.83 2.56 -2.78
CA PHE A 79 -0.41 1.59 -3.78
C PHE A 79 -0.58 2.25 -5.15
N ILE A 80 0.50 2.82 -5.66
CA ILE A 80 0.50 3.66 -6.85
C ILE A 80 1.43 3.05 -7.89
N LEU A 81 0.91 2.90 -9.10
CA LEU A 81 1.66 2.40 -10.25
C LEU A 81 1.73 3.49 -11.32
N SER A 82 2.92 3.71 -11.87
CA SER A 82 3.14 4.63 -12.96
C SER A 82 4.01 3.99 -14.04
N TRP A 83 3.45 3.87 -15.25
CA TRP A 83 4.12 3.34 -16.44
C TRP A 83 3.51 3.96 -17.72
N PRO A 84 4.07 5.05 -18.24
CA PRO A 84 3.47 5.83 -19.32
C PRO A 84 3.16 5.03 -20.59
N GLN A 85 4.03 4.12 -20.99
CA GLN A 85 3.82 3.30 -22.18
C GLN A 85 2.84 2.15 -22.01
N GLY A 86 2.66 1.66 -20.79
CA GLY A 86 1.96 0.38 -20.56
C GLY A 86 0.58 0.48 -19.95
N ILE A 87 0.20 1.63 -19.38
CA ILE A 87 -1.09 1.78 -18.70
C ILE A 87 -1.72 3.15 -18.98
N HIS A 88 -3.07 3.19 -18.91
CA HIS A 88 -3.78 4.47 -18.99
C HIS A 88 -3.50 5.33 -17.77
N LEU A 89 -3.16 6.60 -18.02
CA LEU A 89 -2.85 7.55 -16.97
C LEU A 89 -4.11 8.04 -16.25
N GLY A 90 -3.96 8.39 -14.96
CA GLY A 90 -5.00 9.08 -14.19
C GLY A 90 -6.21 8.23 -13.80
N GLN A 91 -6.11 6.90 -13.86
CA GLN A 91 -7.18 6.00 -13.42
C GLN A 91 -7.05 5.63 -11.94
N THR A 92 -8.19 5.32 -11.33
CA THR A 92 -8.27 4.68 -10.01
C THR A 92 -8.86 3.29 -10.19
N VAL A 93 -8.16 2.28 -9.68
CA VAL A 93 -8.62 0.88 -9.69
C VAL A 93 -9.17 0.54 -8.31
N ASP A 94 -10.47 0.28 -8.25
CA ASP A 94 -11.17 -0.08 -7.02
C ASP A 94 -11.23 -1.61 -6.84
N SER A 95 -10.10 -2.27 -6.93
CA SER A 95 -9.94 -3.71 -6.65
C SER A 95 -9.17 -3.89 -5.35
N LEU A 96 -9.45 -4.97 -4.64
CA LEU A 96 -8.61 -5.39 -3.52
C LEU A 96 -7.26 -5.84 -4.05
N VAL A 97 -6.20 -5.15 -3.63
CA VAL A 97 -4.81 -5.42 -4.03
C VAL A 97 -3.92 -5.54 -2.80
N GLU A 98 -2.84 -6.28 -2.93
CA GLU A 98 -1.86 -6.46 -1.86
C GLU A 98 -0.43 -6.52 -2.41
N VAL A 99 0.57 -6.29 -1.55
CA VAL A 99 1.98 -6.25 -1.97
C VAL A 99 2.44 -7.57 -2.62
N LEU A 100 1.83 -8.69 -2.28
CA LEU A 100 2.10 -10.00 -2.89
C LEU A 100 1.77 -10.05 -4.39
N ASP A 101 0.94 -9.13 -4.88
CA ASP A 101 0.53 -9.06 -6.29
C ASP A 101 1.62 -8.49 -7.21
N VAL A 102 2.63 -7.82 -6.65
CA VAL A 102 3.71 -7.22 -7.43
C VAL A 102 4.47 -8.29 -8.22
N PHE A 103 4.85 -9.39 -7.57
CA PHE A 103 5.63 -10.44 -8.23
C PHE A 103 4.88 -11.12 -9.39
N PRO A 104 3.65 -11.65 -9.22
CA PRO A 104 2.94 -12.26 -10.33
C PRO A 104 2.60 -11.27 -11.45
N THR A 105 2.37 -9.99 -11.13
CA THR A 105 2.15 -8.95 -12.15
C THR A 105 3.41 -8.72 -12.99
N LEU A 106 4.58 -8.61 -12.37
CA LEU A 106 5.84 -8.46 -13.10
C LEU A 106 6.18 -9.73 -13.91
N ALA A 107 5.92 -10.92 -13.36
CA ALA A 107 6.13 -12.17 -14.08
C ALA A 107 5.24 -12.26 -15.34
N SER A 108 3.98 -11.84 -15.23
CA SER A 108 3.06 -11.77 -16.36
C SER A 108 3.55 -10.81 -17.44
N LEU A 109 3.98 -9.61 -17.07
CA LEU A 109 4.53 -8.61 -18.00
C LEU A 109 5.77 -9.10 -18.74
N LEU A 110 6.58 -9.93 -18.11
CA LEU A 110 7.79 -10.51 -18.70
C LEU A 110 7.52 -11.83 -19.44
N ASN A 111 6.24 -12.22 -19.61
CA ASN A 111 5.84 -13.52 -20.18
C ASN A 111 6.47 -14.73 -19.47
N ASN A 112 6.76 -14.61 -18.19
CA ASN A 112 7.30 -15.67 -17.38
C ASN A 112 6.21 -16.50 -16.71
N HIS A 113 6.56 -17.76 -16.41
CA HIS A 113 5.67 -18.67 -15.70
C HIS A 113 5.37 -18.14 -14.29
N ILE A 114 4.08 -18.03 -13.95
CA ILE A 114 3.61 -17.71 -12.60
C ILE A 114 3.39 -19.02 -11.85
N PRO A 115 4.15 -19.31 -10.77
CA PRO A 115 3.93 -20.52 -9.98
C PRO A 115 2.50 -20.58 -9.44
N PRO A 116 1.79 -21.72 -9.57
CA PRO A 116 0.38 -21.82 -9.17
C PRO A 116 0.14 -21.73 -7.66
N ALA A 117 1.20 -21.87 -6.86
CA ALA A 117 1.12 -21.82 -5.39
C ALA A 117 1.27 -20.40 -4.80
N LEU A 118 1.25 -19.35 -5.62
CA LEU A 118 1.33 -17.97 -5.13
C LEU A 118 -0.02 -17.47 -4.62
N ASP A 119 -0.01 -16.82 -3.46
CA ASP A 119 -1.19 -16.12 -2.93
C ASP A 119 -1.50 -14.83 -3.72
N GLY A 120 -0.45 -14.14 -4.19
CA GLY A 120 -0.56 -12.94 -5.01
C GLY A 120 -1.24 -13.20 -6.37
N LYS A 121 -1.88 -12.17 -6.91
CA LYS A 121 -2.61 -12.18 -8.19
C LYS A 121 -1.96 -11.24 -9.19
N ASP A 122 -2.01 -11.62 -10.46
CA ASP A 122 -1.67 -10.70 -11.55
C ASP A 122 -2.68 -9.56 -11.62
N LEU A 123 -2.19 -8.33 -11.50
CA LEU A 123 -3.01 -7.10 -11.53
C LEU A 123 -3.24 -6.58 -12.96
N MET A 124 -2.53 -7.08 -13.96
CA MET A 124 -2.70 -6.57 -15.33
C MET A 124 -4.15 -6.57 -15.81
N PRO A 125 -4.98 -7.59 -15.55
CA PRO A 125 -6.39 -7.57 -15.98
C PRO A 125 -7.23 -6.44 -15.37
N VAL A 126 -6.91 -5.94 -14.17
CA VAL A 126 -7.62 -4.79 -13.59
C VAL A 126 -6.98 -3.47 -13.97
N ILE A 127 -5.69 -3.44 -14.22
CA ILE A 127 -4.94 -2.27 -14.70
C ILE A 127 -5.34 -1.94 -16.15
N SER A 128 -5.52 -2.95 -17.02
CA SER A 128 -6.00 -2.78 -18.41
C SER A 128 -7.49 -2.50 -18.50
N GLY A 129 -8.26 -2.75 -17.44
CA GLY A 129 -9.71 -2.60 -17.43
C GLY A 129 -10.49 -3.83 -17.95
N ASP A 130 -9.81 -4.96 -18.23
CA ASP A 130 -10.43 -6.20 -18.68
C ASP A 130 -11.24 -6.87 -17.57
N LYS A 131 -10.87 -6.63 -16.30
CA LYS A 131 -11.59 -7.09 -15.13
C LYS A 131 -11.79 -5.96 -14.13
N LYS A 132 -12.84 -6.07 -13.33
CA LYS A 132 -13.09 -5.14 -12.22
C LYS A 132 -12.34 -5.55 -10.94
N GLU A 133 -12.16 -6.85 -10.74
CA GLU A 133 -11.62 -7.42 -9.51
C GLU A 133 -10.66 -8.58 -9.85
N VAL A 134 -9.63 -8.74 -9.03
CA VAL A 134 -8.73 -9.92 -9.09
C VAL A 134 -8.99 -10.89 -7.97
N ARG A 135 -9.72 -10.46 -6.91
CA ARG A 135 -10.12 -11.28 -5.77
C ARG A 135 -11.34 -10.70 -5.06
N ASP A 136 -12.06 -11.55 -4.35
CA ASP A 136 -13.24 -11.17 -3.56
C ASP A 136 -12.88 -10.79 -2.13
N ALA A 137 -11.75 -11.29 -1.61
CA ALA A 137 -11.30 -11.04 -0.24
C ALA A 137 -9.78 -11.15 -0.11
N ILE A 138 -9.24 -10.53 0.94
CA ILE A 138 -7.84 -10.66 1.36
C ILE A 138 -7.81 -11.37 2.72
N PHE A 139 -6.93 -12.36 2.84
CA PHE A 139 -6.60 -13.00 4.10
C PHE A 139 -5.28 -12.44 4.65
N MET A 140 -5.26 -12.09 5.93
CA MET A 140 -4.06 -11.62 6.60
C MET A 140 -3.75 -12.43 7.86
N HIS A 141 -2.47 -12.75 8.01
CA HIS A 141 -1.91 -13.28 9.24
C HIS A 141 -0.92 -12.27 9.80
N TYR A 142 -1.30 -11.60 10.88
CA TYR A 142 -0.48 -10.62 11.57
C TYR A 142 0.17 -11.27 12.81
N ALA A 143 1.48 -11.42 12.78
CA ALA A 143 2.26 -12.03 13.86
C ALA A 143 3.57 -11.25 14.10
N PRO A 144 3.50 -10.03 14.63
CA PRO A 144 4.69 -9.22 14.85
C PRO A 144 5.59 -9.85 15.90
N ARG A 145 6.88 -10.00 15.56
CA ARG A 145 7.92 -10.37 16.54
C ARG A 145 8.68 -9.10 16.93
N TRP A 146 8.41 -8.58 18.09
CA TRP A 146 9.22 -7.50 18.68
C TRP A 146 10.30 -8.11 19.56
N THR A 147 11.55 -7.90 19.20
CA THR A 147 12.71 -8.29 20.02
C THR A 147 13.03 -7.14 20.97
N GLY A 148 12.31 -6.98 22.07
CA GLY A 148 12.70 -6.02 23.07
C GLY A 148 11.62 -5.22 23.81
N GLY A 149 10.38 -5.65 23.86
CA GLY A 149 9.31 -4.96 24.60
C GLY A 149 8.26 -5.88 25.18
N SER A 150 7.66 -5.46 26.29
CA SER A 150 6.54 -6.16 26.98
C SER A 150 5.20 -6.02 26.26
N PHE A 151 5.19 -5.95 24.92
CA PHE A 151 3.93 -5.97 24.18
C PHE A 151 3.45 -7.42 24.08
N PRO A 152 2.19 -7.71 24.43
CA PRO A 152 1.62 -9.03 24.18
C PRO A 152 1.73 -9.31 22.67
N LEU A 153 2.26 -10.48 22.33
CA LEU A 153 2.34 -10.97 20.96
C LEU A 153 0.91 -11.05 20.41
N MET A 154 0.48 -10.01 19.74
CA MET A 154 -0.85 -9.94 19.15
C MET A 154 -0.84 -10.74 17.85
N HIS A 155 -1.16 -12.04 17.95
CA HIS A 155 -1.42 -12.84 16.76
C HIS A 155 -2.86 -12.59 16.32
N ALA A 156 -3.04 -12.09 15.10
CA ALA A 156 -4.35 -11.91 14.51
C ALA A 156 -4.39 -12.58 13.14
N ARG A 157 -5.44 -13.36 12.91
CA ARG A 157 -5.83 -13.83 11.57
C ARG A 157 -7.15 -13.19 11.24
N PHE A 158 -7.27 -12.67 10.05
CA PHE A 158 -8.52 -12.09 9.59
C PHE A 158 -8.64 -12.16 8.08
N VAL A 159 -9.87 -12.19 7.63
CA VAL A 159 -10.25 -12.04 6.23
C VAL A 159 -11.13 -10.81 6.09
N PHE A 160 -10.98 -10.10 5.01
CA PHE A 160 -11.85 -8.95 4.73
C PHE A 160 -12.11 -8.81 3.23
N ASN A 161 -13.25 -8.25 2.92
CA ASN A 161 -13.62 -7.75 1.62
C ASN A 161 -13.88 -6.23 1.72
N LYS A 162 -14.53 -5.63 0.74
CA LYS A 162 -14.82 -4.19 0.72
C LYS A 162 -15.85 -3.76 1.79
N GLU A 163 -16.65 -4.68 2.33
CA GLU A 163 -17.75 -4.36 3.24
C GLU A 163 -17.55 -4.93 4.63
N TYR A 164 -16.92 -6.09 4.75
CA TYR A 164 -16.87 -6.86 6.00
C TYR A 164 -15.47 -7.33 6.33
N LYS A 165 -15.24 -7.49 7.64
CA LYS A 165 -14.00 -8.02 8.20
C LYS A 165 -14.31 -9.03 9.31
N LEU A 166 -13.78 -10.24 9.16
CA LEU A 166 -13.94 -11.34 10.12
C LEU A 166 -12.57 -11.73 10.68
N TYR A 167 -12.45 -11.71 12.01
CA TYR A 167 -11.27 -12.17 12.72
C TYR A 167 -11.39 -13.65 13.10
N GLY A 168 -10.24 -14.33 13.25
CA GLY A 168 -10.18 -15.73 13.61
C GLY A 168 -10.69 -16.05 15.04
N ASP A 169 -10.90 -15.03 15.88
CA ASP A 169 -11.52 -15.12 17.18
C ASP A 169 -13.06 -14.93 17.15
N GLY A 170 -13.64 -14.79 15.95
CA GLY A 170 -15.07 -14.65 15.73
C GLY A 170 -15.60 -13.22 15.72
N ARG A 171 -14.78 -12.21 16.00
CA ARG A 171 -15.20 -10.81 15.86
C ARG A 171 -15.51 -10.49 14.40
N PHE A 172 -16.66 -9.90 14.14
CA PHE A 172 -17.15 -9.56 12.81
C PHE A 172 -17.57 -8.09 12.76
N PHE A 173 -17.10 -7.39 11.73
CA PHE A 173 -17.35 -5.96 11.56
C PHE A 173 -17.82 -5.65 10.14
N ARG A 174 -18.70 -4.69 10.03
CA ARG A 174 -18.94 -3.96 8.79
C ARG A 174 -17.94 -2.80 8.74
N ILE A 175 -17.19 -2.68 7.64
CA ILE A 175 -16.08 -1.72 7.48
C ILE A 175 -16.36 -0.63 6.43
N ALA A 176 -17.46 -0.74 5.69
CA ALA A 176 -17.93 0.26 4.71
C ALA A 176 -19.22 0.96 5.19
#